data_963131b8cf9037841c65b2da5dba508e
#
_entry.id   963131b8cf9037841c65b2da5dba508e
#
_cell.length_a   1.000
_cell.length_b   1.000
_cell.length_c   1.000
_cell.angle_alpha   90.00
_cell.angle_beta   90.00
_cell.angle_gamma   90.00
#
_symmetry.space_group_name_H-M   'P 1'
#
loop_
_entity.id
_entity.type
_entity.pdbx_description
1 polymer ?
#
loop_
_entity_poly.entity_id
_entity_poly.type
_entity_poly.pdbx_seq_one_letter_code
_entity_poly.pdbx_strand_id
1 'polypeptide(L)'
;MTQGEKLFIDGQLQEAYDVLLSEASEGSGRAMYLLGEYAKHGYIAPADKKLAKRYAEEGKKAGDVLAALNVGYASRPGTLTQKRIFRQYMPQVEALAKTGDVLAMYEMADVYRVGLVRKANEKKRWAWNKKCMKAGLWQSRIRWASRLIFDQTLAADVGADGEALLKEIAEEPKASAGEAARLLAEHYLFQEEFKR
;
A
#
# COMPACT_ATOMS: atom_id res chain seq x y z
N MET A 1 -3.20 -9.85 13.60
CA MET A 1 -2.82 -8.45 13.34
C MET A 1 -2.13 -7.89 14.58
N THR A 2 -0.89 -7.42 14.45
CA THR A 2 -0.12 -6.83 15.55
C THR A 2 -0.52 -5.39 15.83
N GLN A 3 0.00 -4.78 16.91
CA GLN A 3 -0.27 -3.37 17.21
C GLN A 3 0.36 -2.44 16.16
N GLY A 4 1.61 -2.70 15.76
CA GLY A 4 2.28 -1.91 14.72
C GLY A 4 1.56 -1.97 13.38
N GLU A 5 1.04 -3.15 12.99
CA GLU A 5 0.23 -3.32 11.78
C GLU A 5 -1.08 -2.52 11.83
N LYS A 6 -1.77 -2.50 12.98
CA LYS A 6 -3.00 -1.70 13.13
C LYS A 6 -2.74 -0.21 12.98
N LEU A 7 -1.73 0.31 13.66
CA LEU A 7 -1.32 1.71 13.58
C LEU A 7 -0.92 2.11 12.14
N PHE A 8 -0.20 1.22 11.44
CA PHE A 8 0.15 1.43 10.04
C PHE A 8 -1.08 1.52 9.14
N ILE A 9 -2.02 0.58 9.28
CA ILE A 9 -3.27 0.56 8.50
C ILE A 9 -4.07 1.85 8.72
N ASP A 10 -4.10 2.34 9.95
CA ASP A 10 -4.81 3.55 10.35
C ASP A 10 -4.08 4.85 9.94
N GLY A 11 -2.84 4.78 9.47
CA GLY A 11 -2.05 5.95 9.04
C GLY A 11 -1.31 6.68 10.16
N GLN A 12 -1.22 6.10 11.35
CA GLN A 12 -0.43 6.61 12.48
C GLN A 12 1.05 6.21 12.31
N LEU A 13 1.70 6.81 11.29
CA LEU A 13 2.96 6.27 10.76
C LEU A 13 4.13 6.38 11.75
N GLN A 14 4.23 7.44 12.56
CA GLN A 14 5.32 7.57 13.52
C GLN A 14 5.19 6.54 14.64
N GLU A 15 4.01 6.46 15.26
CA GLU A 15 3.73 5.49 16.33
C GLU A 15 3.85 4.05 15.83
N ALA A 16 3.37 3.79 14.61
CA ALA A 16 3.53 2.48 13.97
C ALA A 16 5.01 2.12 13.81
N TYR A 17 5.84 3.06 13.35
CA TYR A 17 7.27 2.82 13.14
C TYR A 17 7.99 2.39 14.42
N ASP A 18 7.74 3.10 15.52
CA ASP A 18 8.36 2.80 16.81
C ASP A 18 7.96 1.42 17.34
N VAL A 19 6.67 1.07 17.24
CA VAL A 19 6.17 -0.25 17.61
C VAL A 19 6.72 -1.35 16.70
N LEU A 20 6.77 -1.12 15.38
CA LEU A 20 7.30 -2.07 14.41
C LEU A 20 8.79 -2.36 14.61
N LEU A 21 9.59 -1.39 15.05
CA LEU A 21 11.00 -1.62 15.40
C LEU A 21 11.12 -2.62 16.57
N SER A 22 10.29 -2.48 17.61
CA SER A 22 10.25 -3.43 18.71
C SER A 22 9.81 -4.81 18.24
N GLU A 23 8.68 -4.91 17.54
CA GLU A 23 8.17 -6.17 17.02
C GLU A 23 9.17 -6.89 16.07
N ALA A 24 9.92 -6.13 15.27
CA ALA A 24 10.96 -6.68 14.39
C ALA A 24 12.15 -7.22 15.18
N SER A 25 12.55 -6.54 16.27
CA SER A 25 13.62 -7.01 17.16
C SER A 25 13.26 -8.33 17.85
N GLU A 26 11.97 -8.57 18.05
CA GLU A 26 11.41 -9.82 18.60
C GLU A 26 11.22 -10.92 17.52
N GLY A 27 11.60 -10.62 16.26
CA GLY A 27 11.57 -11.58 15.16
C GLY A 27 10.31 -11.57 14.31
N SER A 28 9.43 -10.55 14.45
CA SER A 28 8.22 -10.44 13.62
C SER A 28 8.55 -10.19 12.15
N GLY A 29 8.34 -11.19 11.30
CA GLY A 29 8.50 -11.06 9.85
C GLY A 29 7.55 -10.03 9.23
N ARG A 30 6.33 -9.90 9.77
CA ARG A 30 5.35 -8.90 9.34
C ARG A 30 5.80 -7.47 9.66
N ALA A 31 6.39 -7.26 10.82
CA ALA A 31 6.97 -5.97 11.18
C ALA A 31 8.15 -5.62 10.25
N MET A 32 9.01 -6.58 9.94
CA MET A 32 10.10 -6.41 8.97
C MET A 32 9.55 -6.08 7.57
N TYR A 33 8.48 -6.72 7.11
CA TYR A 33 7.81 -6.36 5.86
C TYR A 33 7.39 -4.89 5.86
N LEU A 34 6.71 -4.43 6.90
CA LEU A 34 6.25 -3.04 7.01
C LEU A 34 7.40 -2.04 7.11
N LEU A 35 8.45 -2.33 7.90
CA LEU A 35 9.66 -1.50 7.93
C LEU A 35 10.34 -1.42 6.56
N GLY A 36 10.26 -2.49 5.76
CA GLY A 36 10.67 -2.49 4.36
C GLY A 36 9.85 -1.51 3.51
N GLU A 37 8.53 -1.43 3.72
CA GLU A 37 7.68 -0.44 3.05
C GLU A 37 8.00 0.99 3.51
N TYR A 38 8.29 1.22 4.81
CA TYR A 38 8.78 2.52 5.29
C TYR A 38 10.04 2.97 4.58
N ALA A 39 11.04 2.09 4.49
CA ALA A 39 12.30 2.39 3.83
C ALA A 39 12.14 2.58 2.32
N LYS A 40 11.25 1.83 1.68
CA LYS A 40 10.97 1.89 0.24
C LYS A 40 10.29 3.19 -0.17
N HIS A 41 9.33 3.65 0.63
CA HIS A 41 8.51 4.82 0.34
C HIS A 41 8.96 6.10 1.02
N GLY A 42 9.87 6.02 2.00
CA GLY A 42 10.36 7.20 2.71
C GLY A 42 9.34 7.83 3.64
N TYR A 43 8.53 7.01 4.35
CA TYR A 43 7.45 7.54 5.19
C TYR A 43 7.95 8.34 6.41
N ILE A 44 9.11 8.01 6.98
CA ILE A 44 9.69 8.67 8.16
C ILE A 44 11.05 9.29 7.84
N ALA A 45 11.86 8.62 7.03
CA ALA A 45 13.18 9.05 6.60
C ALA A 45 13.28 8.96 5.07
N PRO A 46 14.22 9.62 4.40
CA PRO A 46 14.39 9.49 2.96
C PRO A 46 14.44 8.04 2.49
N ALA A 47 13.85 7.77 1.32
CA ALA A 47 13.74 6.41 0.80
C ALA A 47 15.11 5.74 0.63
N ASP A 48 15.25 4.53 1.17
CA ASP A 48 16.45 3.71 1.11
C ASP A 48 16.14 2.31 0.56
N LYS A 49 16.47 2.11 -0.72
CA LYS A 49 16.24 0.83 -1.41
C LYS A 49 17.10 -0.31 -0.84
N LYS A 50 18.28 -0.02 -0.29
CA LYS A 50 19.15 -1.05 0.30
C LYS A 50 18.56 -1.54 1.62
N LEU A 51 18.10 -0.60 2.46
CA LEU A 51 17.44 -0.90 3.71
C LEU A 51 16.12 -1.66 3.46
N ALA A 52 15.30 -1.21 2.51
CA ALA A 52 14.08 -1.90 2.12
C ALA A 52 14.33 -3.36 1.69
N LYS A 53 15.36 -3.58 0.88
CA LYS A 53 15.77 -4.94 0.48
C LYS A 53 16.22 -5.79 1.67
N ARG A 54 17.00 -5.22 2.61
CA ARG A 54 17.43 -5.93 3.82
C ARG A 54 16.23 -6.38 4.64
N TYR A 55 15.30 -5.49 4.94
CA TYR A 55 14.08 -5.85 5.67
C TYR A 55 13.23 -6.90 4.96
N ALA A 56 13.12 -6.83 3.64
CA ALA A 56 12.40 -7.85 2.86
C ALA A 56 13.07 -9.23 2.99
N GLU A 57 14.40 -9.32 2.93
CA GLU A 57 15.14 -10.59 3.10
C GLU A 57 15.04 -11.12 4.53
N GLU A 58 15.12 -10.26 5.55
CA GLU A 58 14.98 -10.64 6.95
C GLU A 58 13.56 -11.13 7.24
N GLY A 59 12.54 -10.38 6.81
CA GLY A 59 11.13 -10.77 6.97
C GLY A 59 10.79 -12.08 6.26
N LYS A 60 11.36 -12.30 5.06
CA LYS A 60 11.23 -13.59 4.35
C LYS A 60 11.86 -14.73 5.15
N LYS A 61 13.06 -14.54 5.76
CA LYS A 61 13.69 -15.54 6.62
C LYS A 61 12.85 -15.84 7.86
N ALA A 62 12.16 -14.83 8.40
CA ALA A 62 11.21 -14.96 9.48
C ALA A 62 9.85 -15.57 9.05
N GLY A 63 9.69 -15.93 7.79
CA GLY A 63 8.52 -16.63 7.25
C GLY A 63 7.38 -15.74 6.74
N ASP A 64 7.54 -14.41 6.70
CA ASP A 64 6.48 -13.54 6.16
C ASP A 64 6.38 -13.62 4.63
N VAL A 65 5.18 -13.90 4.15
CA VAL A 65 4.89 -14.09 2.72
C VAL A 65 4.92 -12.80 1.91
N LEU A 66 4.55 -11.67 2.53
CA LEU A 66 4.56 -10.35 1.88
C LEU A 66 6.00 -9.85 1.75
N ALA A 67 6.82 -10.06 2.77
CA ALA A 67 8.27 -9.80 2.70
C ALA A 67 8.92 -10.63 1.59
N ALA A 68 8.55 -11.91 1.47
CA ALA A 68 9.04 -12.77 0.40
C ALA A 68 8.62 -12.26 -0.99
N LEU A 69 7.40 -11.73 -1.14
CA LEU A 69 6.94 -11.10 -2.38
C LEU A 69 7.80 -9.87 -2.72
N ASN A 70 8.11 -9.04 -1.72
CA ASN A 70 8.98 -7.86 -1.88
C ASN A 70 10.41 -8.23 -2.33
N VAL A 71 10.96 -9.36 -1.86
CA VAL A 71 12.22 -9.89 -2.42
C VAL A 71 12.08 -10.20 -3.91
N GLY A 72 10.93 -10.73 -4.34
CA GLY A 72 10.62 -10.95 -5.75
C GLY A 72 10.61 -9.66 -6.57
N TYR A 73 9.96 -8.61 -6.06
CA TYR A 73 9.96 -7.29 -6.72
C TYR A 73 11.34 -6.64 -6.76
N ALA A 74 12.15 -6.80 -5.72
CA ALA A 74 13.52 -6.28 -5.67
C ALA A 74 14.52 -7.09 -6.51
N SER A 75 14.15 -8.26 -6.97
CA SER A 75 14.97 -9.12 -7.82
C SER A 75 15.03 -8.57 -9.25
N ARG A 76 16.15 -8.85 -9.96
CA ARG A 76 16.29 -8.44 -11.37
C ARG A 76 15.12 -8.98 -12.20
N PRO A 77 14.44 -8.11 -12.97
CA PRO A 77 13.27 -8.51 -13.76
C PRO A 77 13.56 -9.65 -14.73
N GLY A 78 12.61 -10.57 -14.86
CA GLY A 78 12.66 -11.67 -15.81
C GLY A 78 13.55 -12.85 -15.42
N THR A 79 14.33 -12.76 -14.33
CA THR A 79 15.23 -13.83 -13.87
C THR A 79 14.46 -15.06 -13.36
N LEU A 80 15.14 -16.23 -13.42
CA LEU A 80 14.60 -17.46 -12.83
C LEU A 80 14.34 -17.33 -11.33
N THR A 81 15.19 -16.57 -10.61
CA THR A 81 15.03 -16.29 -9.19
C THR A 81 13.71 -15.55 -8.92
N GLN A 82 13.46 -14.47 -9.64
CA GLN A 82 12.21 -13.72 -9.52
C GLN A 82 10.98 -14.59 -9.81
N LYS A 83 11.02 -15.31 -10.94
CA LYS A 83 9.90 -16.21 -11.34
C LYS A 83 9.64 -17.29 -10.30
N ARG A 84 10.69 -17.86 -9.69
CA ARG A 84 10.58 -18.88 -8.64
C ARG A 84 9.92 -18.31 -7.39
N ILE A 85 10.35 -17.13 -6.94
CA ILE A 85 9.77 -16.46 -5.77
C ILE A 85 8.26 -16.21 -6.00
N PHE A 86 7.89 -15.61 -7.12
CA PHE A 86 6.48 -15.35 -7.41
C PHE A 86 5.65 -16.63 -7.52
N ARG A 87 6.17 -17.68 -8.16
CA ARG A 87 5.48 -18.97 -8.24
C ARG A 87 5.23 -19.57 -6.86
N GLN A 88 6.19 -19.45 -5.96
CA GLN A 88 6.12 -20.02 -4.60
C GLN A 88 5.17 -19.23 -3.69
N TYR A 89 5.28 -17.90 -3.67
CA TYR A 89 4.62 -17.07 -2.65
C TYR A 89 3.30 -16.46 -3.10
N MET A 90 3.09 -16.23 -4.38
CA MET A 90 1.86 -15.61 -4.88
C MET A 90 0.57 -16.37 -4.49
N PRO A 91 0.51 -17.71 -4.53
CA PRO A 91 -0.68 -18.42 -4.06
C PRO A 91 -0.98 -18.21 -2.59
N GLN A 92 0.06 -18.06 -1.76
CA GLN A 92 -0.07 -17.80 -0.31
C GLN A 92 -0.58 -16.39 -0.04
N VAL A 93 -0.04 -15.38 -0.76
CA VAL A 93 -0.54 -13.99 -0.68
C VAL A 93 -2.00 -13.90 -1.11
N GLU A 94 -2.38 -14.61 -2.20
CA GLU A 94 -3.76 -14.67 -2.65
C GLU A 94 -4.69 -15.34 -1.63
N ALA A 95 -4.22 -16.38 -0.95
CA ALA A 95 -4.96 -17.04 0.13
C ALA A 95 -5.18 -16.10 1.32
N LEU A 96 -4.12 -15.40 1.78
CA LEU A 96 -4.21 -14.40 2.84
C LEU A 96 -5.17 -13.26 2.48
N ALA A 97 -5.11 -12.75 1.27
CA ALA A 97 -6.02 -11.70 0.81
C ALA A 97 -7.49 -12.16 0.83
N LYS A 98 -7.75 -13.44 0.51
CA LYS A 98 -9.11 -14.02 0.57
C LYS A 98 -9.63 -14.18 1.99
N THR A 99 -8.75 -14.37 2.99
CA THR A 99 -9.14 -14.42 4.41
C THR A 99 -9.32 -13.03 5.04
N GLY A 100 -9.05 -11.96 4.29
CA GLY A 100 -9.26 -10.59 4.77
C GLY A 100 -8.01 -9.91 5.31
N ASP A 101 -6.81 -10.47 5.12
CA ASP A 101 -5.56 -9.77 5.44
C ASP A 101 -5.44 -8.51 4.58
N VAL A 102 -5.47 -7.35 5.22
CA VAL A 102 -5.57 -6.05 4.56
C VAL A 102 -4.35 -5.75 3.71
N LEU A 103 -3.17 -6.08 4.20
CA LEU A 103 -1.90 -5.85 3.49
C LEU A 103 -1.76 -6.81 2.30
N ALA A 104 -2.18 -8.06 2.45
CA ALA A 104 -2.24 -9.00 1.33
C ALA A 104 -3.26 -8.57 0.27
N MET A 105 -4.42 -8.02 0.66
CA MET A 105 -5.37 -7.43 -0.28
C MET A 105 -4.76 -6.24 -1.04
N TYR A 106 -3.97 -5.41 -0.37
CA TYR A 106 -3.27 -4.28 -0.98
C TYR A 106 -2.22 -4.75 -1.99
N GLU A 107 -1.43 -5.78 -1.65
CA GLU A 107 -0.50 -6.43 -2.58
C GLU A 107 -1.23 -7.00 -3.80
N MET A 108 -2.42 -7.60 -3.62
CA MET A 108 -3.23 -8.08 -4.76
C MET A 108 -3.67 -6.94 -5.68
N ALA A 109 -4.01 -5.76 -5.13
CA ALA A 109 -4.31 -4.59 -5.96
C ALA A 109 -3.08 -4.18 -6.79
N ASP A 110 -1.89 -4.17 -6.20
CA ASP A 110 -0.65 -3.83 -6.90
C ASP A 110 -0.21 -4.90 -7.92
N VAL A 111 -0.42 -6.18 -7.64
CA VAL A 111 -0.21 -7.29 -8.61
C VAL A 111 -1.01 -7.05 -9.90
N TYR A 112 -2.27 -6.66 -9.79
CA TYR A 112 -3.11 -6.37 -10.96
C TYR A 112 -2.84 -4.99 -11.57
N ARG A 113 -2.25 -4.06 -10.85
CA ARG A 113 -1.80 -2.76 -11.38
C ARG A 113 -0.55 -2.91 -12.22
N VAL A 114 0.46 -3.60 -11.68
CA VAL A 114 1.80 -3.71 -12.30
C VAL A 114 1.80 -4.70 -13.46
N GLY A 115 1.01 -5.77 -13.39
CA GLY A 115 0.92 -6.79 -14.43
C GLY A 115 2.14 -7.72 -14.53
N LEU A 116 3.06 -7.68 -13.56
CA LEU A 116 4.30 -8.46 -13.59
C LEU A 116 4.08 -9.94 -13.28
N VAL A 117 3.22 -10.25 -12.33
CA VAL A 117 2.94 -11.61 -11.84
C VAL A 117 1.66 -12.17 -12.44
N ARG A 118 0.66 -11.35 -12.58
CA ARG A 118 -0.62 -11.59 -13.23
C ARG A 118 -0.82 -10.54 -14.30
N LYS A 119 -1.51 -10.87 -15.40
CA LYS A 119 -1.89 -9.88 -16.40
C LYS A 119 -2.60 -8.70 -15.74
N ALA A 120 -2.18 -7.48 -16.07
CA ALA A 120 -2.80 -6.26 -15.57
C ALA A 120 -4.32 -6.28 -15.79
N ASN A 121 -5.08 -5.86 -14.79
CA ASN A 121 -6.52 -5.86 -14.82
C ASN A 121 -7.09 -4.79 -13.90
N GLU A 122 -7.51 -3.68 -14.47
CA GLU A 122 -8.03 -2.52 -13.73
C GLU A 122 -9.26 -2.87 -12.89
N LYS A 123 -10.19 -3.66 -13.42
CA LYS A 123 -11.38 -4.08 -12.66
C LYS A 123 -11.01 -4.84 -11.39
N LYS A 124 -10.08 -5.79 -11.48
CA LYS A 124 -9.60 -6.55 -10.31
C LYS A 124 -8.78 -5.68 -9.36
N ARG A 125 -7.91 -4.81 -9.89
CA ARG A 125 -7.15 -3.84 -9.10
C ARG A 125 -8.08 -3.03 -8.20
N TRP A 126 -9.11 -2.43 -8.78
CA TRP A 126 -10.03 -1.57 -8.04
C TRP A 126 -10.95 -2.36 -7.11
N ALA A 127 -11.32 -3.59 -7.47
CA ALA A 127 -12.09 -4.46 -6.56
C ALA A 127 -11.30 -4.76 -5.27
N TRP A 128 -9.99 -5.03 -5.37
CA TRP A 128 -9.11 -5.22 -4.20
C TRP A 128 -8.88 -3.91 -3.44
N ASN A 129 -8.60 -2.81 -4.15
CA ASN A 129 -8.41 -1.51 -3.51
C ASN A 129 -9.65 -1.07 -2.71
N LYS A 130 -10.85 -1.28 -3.25
CA LYS A 130 -12.11 -1.00 -2.53
C LYS A 130 -12.26 -1.83 -1.25
N LYS A 131 -11.80 -3.08 -1.23
CA LYS A 131 -11.78 -3.90 -0.02
C LYS A 131 -10.82 -3.33 1.02
N CYS A 132 -9.60 -2.95 0.61
CA CYS A 132 -8.61 -2.32 1.49
C CYS A 132 -9.12 -0.99 2.07
N MET A 133 -9.75 -0.16 1.23
CA MET A 133 -10.36 1.11 1.65
C MET A 133 -11.43 0.88 2.71
N LYS A 134 -12.32 -0.10 2.51
CA LYS A 134 -13.36 -0.46 3.49
C LYS A 134 -12.77 -1.03 4.79
N ALA A 135 -11.58 -1.63 4.74
CA ALA A 135 -10.85 -2.11 5.90
C ALA A 135 -10.01 -1.03 6.60
N GLY A 136 -10.12 0.22 6.15
CA GLY A 136 -9.48 1.38 6.79
C GLY A 136 -8.06 1.68 6.32
N LEU A 137 -7.51 0.95 5.34
CA LEU A 137 -6.14 1.20 4.89
C LEU A 137 -6.00 2.59 4.26
N TRP A 138 -5.21 3.45 4.90
CA TRP A 138 -5.07 4.86 4.54
C TRP A 138 -4.62 5.09 3.08
N GLN A 139 -3.65 4.32 2.57
CA GLN A 139 -3.23 4.43 1.18
C GLN A 139 -4.37 4.15 0.20
N SER A 140 -5.23 3.19 0.55
CA SER A 140 -6.37 2.81 -0.29
C SER A 140 -7.51 3.82 -0.21
N ARG A 141 -7.69 4.49 0.93
CA ARG A 141 -8.64 5.61 1.06
C ARG A 141 -8.24 6.76 0.14
N ILE A 142 -6.96 7.15 0.17
CA ILE A 142 -6.41 8.19 -0.71
C ILE A 142 -6.52 7.80 -2.19
N ARG A 143 -6.11 6.58 -2.55
CA ARG A 143 -6.22 6.10 -3.94
C ARG A 143 -7.65 6.10 -4.46
N TRP A 144 -8.60 5.74 -3.60
CA TRP A 144 -10.01 5.73 -3.96
C TRP A 144 -10.54 7.14 -4.15
N ALA A 145 -10.25 8.06 -3.26
CA ALA A 145 -10.63 9.47 -3.36
C ALA A 145 -10.06 10.11 -4.63
N SER A 146 -8.76 9.91 -4.90
CA SER A 146 -8.13 10.39 -6.14
C SER A 146 -8.81 9.85 -7.39
N ARG A 147 -9.20 8.56 -7.39
CA ARG A 147 -9.92 7.99 -8.54
C ARG A 147 -11.26 8.67 -8.77
N LEU A 148 -12.02 8.97 -7.72
CA LEU A 148 -13.33 9.63 -7.83
C LEU A 148 -13.22 11.05 -8.39
N ILE A 149 -12.11 11.75 -8.12
CA ILE A 149 -11.83 13.06 -8.71
C ILE A 149 -11.68 12.97 -10.24
N PHE A 150 -10.97 11.95 -10.73
CA PHE A 150 -10.68 11.81 -12.17
C PHE A 150 -11.76 11.03 -12.94
N ASP A 151 -12.64 10.29 -12.26
CA ASP A 151 -13.70 9.48 -12.86
C ASP A 151 -15.07 9.94 -12.34
N GLN A 152 -15.56 11.03 -12.90
CA GLN A 152 -16.83 11.66 -12.51
C GLN A 152 -18.04 10.74 -12.72
N THR A 153 -17.98 9.86 -13.73
CA THR A 153 -19.04 8.87 -13.96
C THR A 153 -19.09 7.88 -12.79
N LEU A 154 -17.91 7.37 -12.37
CA LEU A 154 -17.84 6.48 -11.22
C LEU A 154 -18.27 7.19 -9.93
N ALA A 155 -17.88 8.46 -9.75
CA ALA A 155 -18.29 9.26 -8.59
C ALA A 155 -19.81 9.37 -8.48
N ALA A 156 -20.49 9.66 -9.59
CA ALA A 156 -21.94 9.71 -9.67
C ALA A 156 -22.57 8.34 -9.40
N ASP A 157 -22.06 7.27 -10.02
CA ASP A 157 -22.57 5.91 -9.86
C ASP A 157 -22.50 5.39 -8.40
N VAL A 158 -21.45 5.79 -7.66
CA VAL A 158 -21.31 5.36 -6.27
C VAL A 158 -21.84 6.37 -5.24
N GLY A 159 -22.32 7.53 -5.69
CA GLY A 159 -22.83 8.61 -4.84
C GLY A 159 -21.76 9.16 -3.90
N ALA A 160 -20.50 9.27 -4.35
CA ALA A 160 -19.38 9.70 -3.52
C ALA A 160 -18.56 10.79 -4.21
N ASP A 161 -18.12 11.76 -3.42
CA ASP A 161 -17.29 12.89 -3.86
C ASP A 161 -15.83 12.67 -3.44
N GLY A 162 -14.94 12.57 -4.44
CA GLY A 162 -13.51 12.34 -4.21
C GLY A 162 -12.82 13.52 -3.54
N GLU A 163 -13.23 14.75 -3.84
CA GLU A 163 -12.70 15.96 -3.22
C GLU A 163 -13.11 16.06 -1.75
N ALA A 164 -14.39 15.81 -1.45
CA ALA A 164 -14.88 15.79 -0.08
C ALA A 164 -14.16 14.73 0.75
N LEU A 165 -13.94 13.54 0.19
CA LEU A 165 -13.20 12.47 0.87
C LEU A 165 -11.72 12.83 1.10
N LEU A 166 -11.04 13.51 0.17
CA LEU A 166 -9.67 13.98 0.41
C LEU A 166 -9.61 15.07 1.47
N LYS A 167 -10.61 15.98 1.51
CA LYS A 167 -10.71 16.99 2.57
C LYS A 167 -10.86 16.34 3.94
N GLU A 168 -11.76 15.37 4.07
CA GLU A 168 -11.92 14.59 5.31
C GLU A 168 -10.60 13.97 5.75
N ILE A 169 -9.87 13.30 4.84
CA ILE A 169 -8.58 12.68 5.16
C ILE A 169 -7.53 13.74 5.55
N ALA A 170 -7.54 14.90 4.92
CA ALA A 170 -6.57 15.98 5.20
C ALA A 170 -6.79 16.63 6.57
N GLU A 171 -7.99 16.55 7.13
CA GLU A 171 -8.32 17.06 8.46
C GLU A 171 -8.02 16.04 9.59
N GLU A 172 -7.74 14.77 9.25
CA GLU A 172 -7.37 13.78 10.24
C GLU A 172 -6.00 14.10 10.87
N PRO A 173 -5.81 13.94 12.19
CA PRO A 173 -4.51 14.15 12.84
C PRO A 173 -3.56 12.96 12.59
N LYS A 174 -3.30 12.63 11.35
CA LYS A 174 -2.54 11.47 10.89
C LYS A 174 -1.58 11.84 9.76
N ALA A 175 -0.54 11.05 9.57
CA ALA A 175 0.44 11.28 8.49
C ALA A 175 -0.18 11.23 7.08
N SER A 176 -1.29 10.49 6.91
CA SER A 176 -2.08 10.46 5.67
C SER A 176 -2.64 11.82 5.25
N ALA A 177 -2.84 12.74 6.21
CA ALA A 177 -3.35 14.09 5.95
C ALA A 177 -2.45 14.89 5.00
N GLY A 178 -1.13 14.81 5.16
CA GLY A 178 -0.17 15.51 4.29
C GLY A 178 -0.27 15.08 2.83
N GLU A 179 -0.42 13.79 2.56
CA GLU A 179 -0.59 13.27 1.21
C GLU A 179 -1.95 13.68 0.61
N ALA A 180 -3.02 13.65 1.39
CA ALA A 180 -4.33 14.10 0.96
C ALA A 180 -4.35 15.61 0.65
N ALA A 181 -3.74 16.44 1.49
CA ALA A 181 -3.62 17.88 1.27
C ALA A 181 -2.80 18.18 -0.01
N ARG A 182 -1.71 17.46 -0.25
CA ARG A 182 -0.91 17.61 -1.47
C ARG A 182 -1.73 17.31 -2.73
N LEU A 183 -2.50 16.21 -2.73
CA LEU A 183 -3.35 15.83 -3.86
C LEU A 183 -4.50 16.82 -4.10
N LEU A 184 -5.06 17.41 -3.04
CA LEU A 184 -6.03 18.51 -3.17
C LEU A 184 -5.41 19.73 -3.81
N ALA A 185 -4.22 20.13 -3.37
CA ALA A 185 -3.51 21.26 -3.96
C ALA A 185 -3.22 21.03 -5.46
N GLU A 186 -2.74 19.85 -5.84
CA GLU A 186 -2.54 19.48 -7.24
C GLU A 186 -3.84 19.51 -8.05
N HIS A 187 -4.93 19.03 -7.49
CA HIS A 187 -6.24 19.07 -8.13
C HIS A 187 -6.72 20.49 -8.39
N TYR A 188 -6.59 21.41 -7.41
CA TYR A 188 -7.00 22.82 -7.58
C TYR A 188 -6.12 23.57 -8.56
N LEU A 189 -4.80 23.35 -8.54
CA LEU A 189 -3.90 23.94 -9.52
C LEU A 189 -4.25 23.51 -10.94
N PHE A 190 -4.53 22.23 -11.14
CA PHE A 190 -4.98 21.72 -12.43
C PHE A 190 -6.29 22.39 -12.90
N GLN A 191 -7.28 22.54 -12.00
CA GLN A 191 -8.54 23.23 -12.34
C GLN A 191 -8.34 24.70 -12.74
N GLU A 192 -7.41 25.41 -12.12
CA GLU A 192 -7.12 26.81 -12.46
C GLU A 192 -6.44 26.94 -13.82
N GLU A 193 -5.53 26.03 -14.16
CA GLU A 193 -4.85 26.03 -15.47
C GLU A 193 -5.81 25.78 -16.64
N PHE A 194 -6.87 24.99 -16.44
CA PHE A 194 -7.85 24.68 -17.48
C PHE A 194 -9.07 25.63 -17.55
N LYS A 195 -9.16 26.61 -16.63
CA LYS A 195 -10.16 27.67 -16.68
C LYS A 195 -9.70 28.91 -17.48
N ARG A 196 -8.43 28.94 -17.90
CA ARG A 196 -7.84 29.98 -18.77
C ARG A 196 -7.82 29.52 -20.21
#